data_88780e008e90a5c81fa8cab7d30f9fd9
#
_entry.id   88780e008e90a5c81fa8cab7d30f9fd9
#
_cell.length_a   1.000
_cell.length_b   1.000
_cell.length_c   1.000
_cell.angle_alpha   90.00
_cell.angle_beta   90.00
_cell.angle_gamma   90.00
#
_symmetry.space_group_name_H-M   'P 1'
#
loop_
_entity.id
_entity.type
_entity.pdbx_description
1 polymer ?
#
loop_
_entity_poly.entity_id
_entity_poly.type
_entity_poly.pdbx_seq_one_letter_code
_entity_poly.pdbx_strand_id
1 'polypeptide(L)'
;MYQEKLVSAEKAASVIKSGDWVDYGWTTATPVAVDKAIAKRLPELTDVNFRGGIFMWVPEIFKIENPAEHMTWNSWHMGGIERKAIAQGFSYYAPIRYSELPRYYRESQNKPDVAVFQVSPMDEHGFFNFGPNASHMAAVCETSKVVIVEVNENMPVCFGGTEEGVHISHVDMIVEGDNPAIAEMGGAAAASDVDEAVAKLILEEIPDGACLQLGIGGMPNAVGALIAKSDLKDLGVHTEMYVDAFVDIANAGKITGARKNIDKGRQVYAFGAGTKKLYDYLNKNPECMSAPVDYTNDVRTISALDNFMSINNAVDLDLFGQVNAESAGIKHISGAGGQLDFVLGAYLSKGGKSFICCSSTFKKKDGTLESRIVPTLAQGSIVTDTRANIHYLVTEYGKVNLKGLSTWQKAEAIISVAHPQFRDQLIAEAEKMHIWRASNKR
;
A
#
# COMPACT_ATOMS: atom_id res chain seq x y z
N MET A 1 -4.62 -15.70 -33.41
CA MET A 1 -4.28 -14.51 -32.60
C MET A 1 -3.31 -14.84 -31.45
N TYR A 2 -3.60 -15.80 -30.53
CA TYR A 2 -2.66 -16.14 -29.44
C TYR A 2 -1.29 -16.61 -29.98
N GLN A 3 -1.26 -17.63 -30.82
CA GLN A 3 -0.05 -18.20 -31.41
C GLN A 3 0.75 -17.21 -32.27
N GLU A 4 0.10 -16.23 -32.87
CA GLU A 4 0.77 -15.19 -33.66
C GLU A 4 1.53 -14.17 -32.79
N LYS A 5 1.07 -14.00 -31.54
CA LYS A 5 1.66 -13.10 -30.55
C LYS A 5 2.61 -13.79 -29.58
N LEU A 6 2.65 -15.13 -29.60
CA LEU A 6 3.51 -15.94 -28.75
C LEU A 6 4.97 -15.79 -29.18
N VAL A 7 5.80 -15.35 -28.27
CA VAL A 7 7.25 -15.12 -28.51
C VAL A 7 8.08 -15.63 -27.35
N SER A 8 9.40 -15.78 -27.57
CA SER A 8 10.32 -16.06 -26.47
C SER A 8 10.55 -14.81 -25.60
N ALA A 9 11.01 -15.01 -24.37
CA ALA A 9 11.36 -13.92 -23.47
C ALA A 9 12.46 -13.01 -24.04
N GLU A 10 13.44 -13.59 -24.78
CA GLU A 10 14.50 -12.84 -25.46
C GLU A 10 13.93 -11.95 -26.57
N LYS A 11 12.96 -12.47 -27.34
CA LYS A 11 12.28 -11.68 -28.37
C LYS A 11 11.50 -10.54 -27.74
N ALA A 12 10.77 -10.80 -26.65
CA ALA A 12 10.06 -9.79 -25.90
C ALA A 12 11.03 -8.71 -25.36
N ALA A 13 12.13 -9.10 -24.72
CA ALA A 13 13.14 -8.16 -24.24
C ALA A 13 13.80 -7.34 -25.37
N SER A 14 13.85 -7.87 -26.60
CA SER A 14 14.53 -7.21 -27.73
C SER A 14 13.88 -5.91 -28.20
N VAL A 15 12.63 -5.62 -27.81
CA VAL A 15 11.94 -4.40 -28.22
C VAL A 15 12.34 -3.18 -27.39
N ILE A 16 12.90 -3.38 -26.19
CA ILE A 16 13.33 -2.30 -25.29
C ILE A 16 14.60 -1.65 -25.89
N LYS A 17 14.63 -0.33 -25.85
CA LYS A 17 15.72 0.50 -26.40
C LYS A 17 16.27 1.43 -25.33
N SER A 18 17.46 1.97 -25.56
CA SER A 18 18.01 3.05 -24.74
C SER A 18 17.06 4.24 -24.74
N GLY A 19 16.83 4.82 -23.55
CA GLY A 19 15.92 5.94 -23.33
C GLY A 19 14.45 5.56 -23.11
N ASP A 20 14.07 4.29 -23.26
CA ASP A 20 12.68 3.85 -23.08
C ASP A 20 12.22 3.94 -21.62
N TRP A 21 10.92 4.18 -21.45
CA TRP A 21 10.19 3.98 -20.22
C TRP A 21 9.54 2.60 -20.22
N VAL A 22 9.89 1.77 -19.24
CA VAL A 22 9.43 0.38 -19.12
C VAL A 22 8.64 0.22 -17.83
N ASP A 23 7.36 -0.13 -17.94
CA ASP A 23 6.54 -0.45 -16.78
C ASP A 23 6.64 -1.95 -16.44
N TYR A 24 6.88 -2.24 -15.16
CA TYR A 24 7.12 -3.60 -14.63
C TYR A 24 5.93 -4.15 -13.83
N GLY A 25 4.76 -3.55 -13.98
CA GLY A 25 3.58 -3.94 -13.24
C GLY A 25 3.66 -3.62 -11.74
N TRP A 26 2.92 -4.38 -10.96
CA TRP A 26 2.74 -4.11 -9.53
C TRP A 26 2.82 -5.40 -8.71
N THR A 27 3.57 -5.40 -7.62
CA THR A 27 3.68 -6.51 -6.65
C THR A 27 3.91 -7.89 -7.31
N THR A 28 2.95 -8.81 -7.21
CA THR A 28 3.02 -10.17 -7.76
C THR A 28 2.97 -10.21 -9.29
N ALA A 29 2.59 -9.10 -9.95
CA ALA A 29 2.59 -9.01 -11.41
C ALA A 29 3.97 -8.70 -12.01
N THR A 30 5.01 -8.43 -11.21
CA THR A 30 6.38 -8.23 -11.71
C THR A 30 6.82 -9.42 -12.58
N PRO A 31 7.36 -9.20 -13.82
CA PRO A 31 7.74 -10.29 -14.71
C PRO A 31 8.91 -11.11 -14.14
N VAL A 32 9.05 -12.35 -14.55
CA VAL A 32 10.13 -13.26 -14.12
C VAL A 32 10.98 -13.73 -15.30
N ALA A 33 10.39 -14.36 -16.30
CA ALA A 33 11.13 -14.87 -17.45
C ALA A 33 11.62 -13.72 -18.33
N VAL A 34 10.75 -12.72 -18.58
CA VAL A 34 11.13 -11.54 -19.37
C VAL A 34 12.14 -10.67 -18.62
N ASP A 35 12.03 -10.53 -17.28
CA ASP A 35 13.02 -9.85 -16.44
C ASP A 35 14.42 -10.45 -16.61
N LYS A 36 14.54 -11.79 -16.57
CA LYS A 36 15.82 -12.49 -16.85
C LYS A 36 16.39 -12.16 -18.23
N ALA A 37 15.52 -12.08 -19.23
CA ALA A 37 15.93 -11.76 -20.59
C ALA A 37 16.34 -10.29 -20.74
N ILE A 38 15.63 -9.37 -20.11
CA ILE A 38 15.98 -7.94 -20.05
C ILE A 38 17.32 -7.75 -19.34
N ALA A 39 17.55 -8.40 -18.21
CA ALA A 39 18.78 -8.29 -17.44
C ALA A 39 20.03 -8.68 -18.26
N LYS A 40 19.92 -9.72 -19.10
CA LYS A 40 21.02 -10.13 -20.01
C LYS A 40 21.36 -9.07 -21.05
N ARG A 41 20.35 -8.32 -21.49
CA ARG A 41 20.48 -7.35 -22.57
C ARG A 41 20.79 -5.94 -22.05
N LEU A 42 20.39 -5.64 -20.80
CA LEU A 42 20.50 -4.29 -20.22
C LEU A 42 21.92 -3.69 -20.25
N PRO A 43 23.03 -4.47 -20.13
CA PRO A 43 24.39 -3.94 -20.32
C PRO A 43 24.69 -3.35 -21.71
N GLU A 44 23.89 -3.64 -22.73
CA GLU A 44 24.00 -3.06 -24.08
C GLU A 44 23.21 -1.76 -24.23
N LEU A 45 22.39 -1.40 -23.22
CA LEU A 45 21.49 -0.26 -23.24
C LEU A 45 21.96 0.82 -22.27
N THR A 46 21.47 2.03 -22.48
CA THR A 46 21.71 3.19 -21.60
C THR A 46 20.42 3.95 -21.37
N ASP A 47 20.30 4.58 -20.19
CA ASP A 47 19.18 5.46 -19.82
C ASP A 47 17.80 4.79 -19.95
N VAL A 48 17.70 3.50 -19.60
CA VAL A 48 16.39 2.83 -19.55
C VAL A 48 15.70 3.18 -18.24
N ASN A 49 14.49 3.73 -18.32
CA ASN A 49 13.72 4.18 -17.17
C ASN A 49 12.66 3.14 -16.81
N PHE A 50 12.92 2.34 -15.78
CA PHE A 50 11.93 1.40 -15.25
C PHE A 50 11.02 2.06 -14.23
N ARG A 51 9.78 1.55 -14.14
CA ARG A 51 8.81 1.99 -13.14
C ARG A 51 7.95 0.82 -12.67
N GLY A 52 7.49 0.92 -11.43
CA GLY A 52 6.68 -0.08 -10.75
C GLY A 52 6.71 0.15 -9.25
N GLY A 53 6.55 -0.90 -8.45
CA GLY A 53 6.67 -0.77 -6.99
C GLY A 53 6.32 -2.04 -6.23
N ILE A 54 6.78 -2.06 -4.98
CA ILE A 54 6.57 -3.15 -4.03
C ILE A 54 7.04 -4.49 -4.60
N PHE A 55 8.35 -4.61 -4.83
CA PHE A 55 8.91 -5.89 -5.22
C PHE A 55 8.77 -6.94 -4.12
N MET A 56 8.27 -8.10 -4.53
CA MET A 56 8.17 -9.28 -3.67
C MET A 56 9.46 -10.11 -3.67
N TRP A 57 10.32 -9.92 -4.67
CA TRP A 57 11.65 -10.52 -4.81
C TRP A 57 12.59 -9.52 -5.51
N VAL A 58 13.90 -9.77 -5.43
CA VAL A 58 14.90 -8.94 -6.14
C VAL A 58 14.88 -9.28 -7.63
N PRO A 59 14.45 -8.39 -8.52
CA PRO A 59 14.46 -8.65 -9.95
C PRO A 59 15.87 -8.80 -10.50
N GLU A 60 16.03 -9.53 -11.60
CA GLU A 60 17.33 -9.77 -12.21
C GLU A 60 17.98 -8.51 -12.76
N ILE A 61 17.19 -7.53 -13.24
CA ILE A 61 17.70 -6.22 -13.66
C ILE A 61 18.44 -5.47 -12.54
N PHE A 62 18.15 -5.75 -11.26
CA PHE A 62 18.85 -5.14 -10.10
C PHE A 62 20.18 -5.84 -9.78
N LYS A 63 20.44 -7.02 -10.37
CA LYS A 63 21.61 -7.86 -10.08
C LYS A 63 22.71 -7.73 -11.13
N ILE A 64 22.49 -6.97 -12.20
CA ILE A 64 23.52 -6.73 -13.23
C ILE A 64 24.69 -5.95 -12.64
N GLU A 65 25.82 -5.99 -13.30
CA GLU A 65 26.97 -5.16 -12.94
C GLU A 65 26.66 -3.68 -13.25
N ASN A 66 26.95 -2.79 -12.29
CA ASN A 66 26.76 -1.32 -12.39
C ASN A 66 25.38 -0.89 -12.92
N PRO A 67 24.25 -1.26 -12.29
CA PRO A 67 22.90 -0.93 -12.79
C PRO A 67 22.72 0.56 -13.11
N ALA A 68 23.32 1.45 -12.31
CA ALA A 68 23.23 2.91 -12.47
C ALA A 68 23.79 3.44 -13.82
N GLU A 69 24.63 2.67 -14.50
CA GLU A 69 25.15 3.04 -15.84
C GLU A 69 24.15 2.75 -16.97
N HIS A 70 23.17 1.90 -16.70
CA HIS A 70 22.25 1.37 -17.71
C HIS A 70 20.80 1.79 -17.49
N MET A 71 20.39 1.93 -16.24
CA MET A 71 19.00 2.12 -15.90
C MET A 71 18.75 3.02 -14.69
N THR A 72 17.53 3.52 -14.60
CA THR A 72 16.95 4.16 -13.42
C THR A 72 15.66 3.44 -13.02
N TRP A 73 15.52 3.10 -11.74
CA TRP A 73 14.28 2.59 -11.19
C TRP A 73 13.47 3.73 -10.55
N ASN A 74 12.31 4.02 -11.09
CA ASN A 74 11.38 5.06 -10.61
C ASN A 74 10.23 4.38 -9.86
N SER A 75 10.32 4.29 -8.55
CA SER A 75 9.38 3.53 -7.72
C SER A 75 8.16 4.35 -7.30
N TRP A 76 6.99 3.79 -7.44
CA TRP A 76 5.76 4.34 -6.89
C TRP A 76 5.61 4.09 -5.37
N HIS A 77 6.36 3.12 -4.83
CA HIS A 77 6.40 2.85 -3.41
C HIS A 77 7.71 2.14 -3.04
N MET A 78 8.32 2.50 -1.91
CA MET A 78 9.62 2.00 -1.51
C MET A 78 9.50 0.81 -0.54
N GLY A 79 9.73 -0.38 -1.05
CA GLY A 79 9.93 -1.57 -0.22
C GLY A 79 11.38 -1.74 0.26
N GLY A 80 11.66 -2.88 0.89
CA GLY A 80 13.01 -3.19 1.39
C GLY A 80 14.06 -3.34 0.29
N ILE A 81 13.63 -3.79 -0.88
CA ILE A 81 14.47 -4.02 -2.06
C ILE A 81 14.84 -2.67 -2.69
N GLU A 82 13.84 -1.84 -2.95
CA GLU A 82 14.02 -0.52 -3.57
C GLU A 82 14.87 0.41 -2.69
N ARG A 83 14.72 0.34 -1.36
CA ARG A 83 15.56 1.12 -0.43
C ARG A 83 17.04 0.76 -0.51
N LYS A 84 17.38 -0.52 -0.76
CA LYS A 84 18.77 -0.94 -0.99
C LYS A 84 19.32 -0.37 -2.29
N ALA A 85 18.49 -0.31 -3.32
CA ALA A 85 18.84 0.25 -4.62
C ALA A 85 19.04 1.78 -4.59
N ILE A 86 18.34 2.51 -3.70
CA ILE A 86 18.63 3.95 -3.46
C ILE A 86 20.08 4.14 -3.03
N ALA A 87 20.57 3.34 -2.09
CA ALA A 87 21.94 3.42 -1.61
C ALA A 87 22.99 3.10 -2.69
N GLN A 88 22.58 2.39 -3.75
CA GLN A 88 23.40 2.07 -4.92
C GLN A 88 23.26 3.11 -6.06
N GLY A 89 22.41 4.12 -5.89
CA GLY A 89 22.32 5.27 -6.80
C GLY A 89 21.48 5.07 -8.06
N PHE A 90 20.67 4.02 -8.15
CA PHE A 90 19.84 3.78 -9.34
C PHE A 90 18.33 3.67 -9.08
N SER A 91 17.88 3.86 -7.83
CA SER A 91 16.45 3.85 -7.49
C SER A 91 16.03 5.18 -6.86
N TYR A 92 14.88 5.69 -7.29
CA TYR A 92 14.30 6.94 -6.83
C TYR A 92 12.81 6.78 -6.60
N TYR A 93 12.29 7.45 -5.57
CA TYR A 93 10.86 7.48 -5.29
C TYR A 93 10.16 8.56 -6.12
N ALA A 94 9.04 8.21 -6.71
CA ALA A 94 8.15 9.12 -7.40
C ALA A 94 6.91 9.39 -6.51
N PRO A 95 6.88 10.50 -5.76
CA PRO A 95 5.81 10.77 -4.80
C PRO A 95 4.50 11.10 -5.50
N ILE A 96 3.48 10.29 -5.24
CA ILE A 96 2.11 10.47 -5.73
C ILE A 96 1.15 9.76 -4.77
N ARG A 97 -0.07 10.24 -4.61
CA ARG A 97 -1.12 9.47 -3.95
C ARG A 97 -1.55 8.32 -4.86
N TYR A 98 -1.72 7.16 -4.27
CA TYR A 98 -1.96 5.96 -5.06
C TYR A 98 -3.23 6.02 -5.92
N SER A 99 -4.27 6.71 -5.44
CA SER A 99 -5.50 6.99 -6.19
C SER A 99 -5.28 7.75 -7.50
N GLU A 100 -4.16 8.46 -7.65
CA GLU A 100 -3.90 9.32 -8.81
C GLU A 100 -3.17 8.60 -9.94
N LEU A 101 -2.67 7.37 -9.72
CA LEU A 101 -1.88 6.65 -10.71
C LEU A 101 -2.61 6.41 -12.04
N PRO A 102 -3.87 5.93 -12.09
CA PRO A 102 -4.54 5.72 -13.39
C PRO A 102 -4.64 7.01 -14.20
N ARG A 103 -4.99 8.12 -13.55
CA ARG A 103 -5.02 9.43 -14.21
C ARG A 103 -3.64 9.88 -14.67
N TYR A 104 -2.61 9.68 -13.83
CA TYR A 104 -1.23 10.02 -14.20
C TYR A 104 -0.82 9.30 -15.48
N TYR A 105 -1.04 7.99 -15.59
CA TYR A 105 -0.71 7.24 -16.81
C TYR A 105 -1.47 7.75 -18.03
N ARG A 106 -2.76 8.04 -17.89
CA ARG A 106 -3.61 8.52 -19.00
C ARG A 106 -3.25 9.92 -19.47
N GLU A 107 -2.81 10.82 -18.58
CA GLU A 107 -2.58 12.25 -18.86
C GLU A 107 -1.09 12.64 -18.91
N SER A 108 -0.17 11.81 -18.42
CA SER A 108 1.27 12.10 -18.36
C SER A 108 1.90 12.23 -19.75
N GLN A 109 2.95 13.05 -19.82
CA GLN A 109 3.85 13.10 -20.98
C GLN A 109 4.81 11.91 -21.01
N ASN A 110 5.11 11.30 -19.88
CA ASN A 110 6.02 10.16 -19.73
C ASN A 110 5.23 8.84 -19.74
N LYS A 111 4.58 8.53 -20.87
CA LYS A 111 3.88 7.25 -21.05
C LYS A 111 4.89 6.12 -21.22
N PRO A 112 4.57 4.88 -20.79
CA PRO A 112 5.47 3.76 -21.02
C PRO A 112 5.64 3.47 -22.51
N ASP A 113 6.89 3.24 -22.94
CA ASP A 113 7.18 2.70 -24.27
C ASP A 113 6.85 1.20 -24.28
N VAL A 114 7.15 0.50 -23.18
CA VAL A 114 6.88 -0.92 -23.00
C VAL A 114 6.27 -1.16 -21.64
N ALA A 115 5.21 -1.94 -21.57
CA ALA A 115 4.72 -2.55 -20.35
C ALA A 115 4.99 -4.05 -20.37
N VAL A 116 5.51 -4.60 -19.28
CA VAL A 116 5.74 -6.04 -19.13
C VAL A 116 5.34 -6.50 -17.73
N PHE A 117 4.45 -7.48 -17.65
CA PHE A 117 3.93 -7.95 -16.37
C PHE A 117 3.32 -9.35 -16.47
N GLN A 118 3.24 -10.05 -15.33
CA GLN A 118 2.60 -11.36 -15.25
C GLN A 118 1.06 -11.26 -15.23
N VAL A 119 0.42 -12.24 -15.84
CA VAL A 119 -1.04 -12.40 -15.91
C VAL A 119 -1.43 -13.87 -15.73
N SER A 120 -2.74 -14.12 -15.49
CA SER A 120 -3.30 -15.48 -15.56
C SER A 120 -3.27 -16.03 -16.99
N PRO A 121 -3.46 -17.34 -17.20
CA PRO A 121 -3.80 -17.87 -18.52
C PRO A 121 -5.01 -17.14 -19.14
N MET A 122 -5.00 -17.04 -20.46
CA MET A 122 -6.11 -16.44 -21.21
C MET A 122 -7.38 -17.27 -21.06
N ASP A 123 -8.50 -16.61 -20.82
CA ASP A 123 -9.79 -17.25 -20.76
C ASP A 123 -10.39 -17.52 -22.16
N GLU A 124 -11.57 -18.18 -22.20
CA GLU A 124 -12.28 -18.51 -23.43
C GLU A 124 -12.80 -17.29 -24.21
N HIS A 125 -12.83 -16.12 -23.57
CA HIS A 125 -13.25 -14.85 -24.17
C HIS A 125 -12.08 -13.99 -24.62
N GLY A 126 -10.83 -14.44 -24.42
CA GLY A 126 -9.62 -13.74 -24.84
C GLY A 126 -9.06 -12.76 -23.81
N PHE A 127 -9.47 -12.84 -22.55
CA PHE A 127 -8.96 -11.98 -21.48
C PHE A 127 -7.87 -12.67 -20.67
N PHE A 128 -6.84 -11.89 -20.34
CA PHE A 128 -5.85 -12.19 -19.32
C PHE A 128 -6.19 -11.42 -18.05
N ASN A 129 -6.31 -12.11 -16.92
CA ASN A 129 -6.59 -11.48 -15.64
C ASN A 129 -5.30 -10.98 -14.97
N PHE A 130 -5.33 -9.79 -14.38
CA PHE A 130 -4.18 -9.19 -13.67
C PHE A 130 -3.90 -9.88 -12.32
N GLY A 131 -4.64 -10.94 -11.98
CA GLY A 131 -4.55 -11.57 -10.68
C GLY A 131 -4.99 -10.62 -9.56
N PRO A 132 -4.30 -10.62 -8.41
CA PRO A 132 -4.69 -9.76 -7.29
C PRO A 132 -4.25 -8.29 -7.48
N ASN A 133 -4.09 -7.79 -8.71
CA ASN A 133 -3.48 -6.48 -9.00
C ASN A 133 -4.23 -5.68 -10.06
N ALA A 134 -5.55 -5.46 -9.94
CA ALA A 134 -6.24 -4.53 -10.84
C ALA A 134 -5.60 -3.13 -10.76
N SER A 135 -5.47 -2.58 -9.56
CA SER A 135 -4.67 -1.39 -9.27
C SER A 135 -4.76 -0.30 -10.36
N HIS A 136 -3.69 -0.07 -11.09
CA HIS A 136 -3.59 0.86 -12.20
C HIS A 136 -3.26 0.17 -13.55
N MET A 137 -3.35 -1.16 -13.59
CA MET A 137 -2.84 -1.95 -14.70
C MET A 137 -3.60 -1.72 -16.01
N ALA A 138 -4.91 -1.45 -15.95
CA ALA A 138 -5.68 -1.09 -17.15
C ALA A 138 -5.14 0.20 -17.80
N ALA A 139 -4.86 1.22 -16.98
CA ALA A 139 -4.28 2.48 -17.47
C ALA A 139 -2.86 2.30 -18.03
N VAL A 140 -2.06 1.40 -17.47
CA VAL A 140 -0.76 1.01 -18.02
C VAL A 140 -0.94 0.40 -19.41
N CYS A 141 -1.87 -0.57 -19.58
CA CYS A 141 -2.15 -1.20 -20.88
C CYS A 141 -2.65 -0.19 -21.92
N GLU A 142 -3.55 0.72 -21.54
CA GLU A 142 -4.14 1.74 -22.43
C GLU A 142 -3.09 2.73 -22.97
N THR A 143 -2.04 2.98 -22.22
CA THR A 143 -1.11 4.09 -22.50
C THR A 143 0.26 3.65 -22.99
N SER A 144 0.60 2.38 -22.85
CA SER A 144 1.86 1.82 -23.33
C SER A 144 1.86 1.63 -24.85
N LYS A 145 3.01 1.86 -25.49
CA LYS A 145 3.17 1.64 -26.94
C LYS A 145 3.26 0.16 -27.30
N VAL A 146 3.83 -0.65 -26.41
CA VAL A 146 3.96 -2.10 -26.53
C VAL A 146 3.54 -2.73 -25.21
N VAL A 147 2.60 -3.66 -25.24
CA VAL A 147 2.12 -4.43 -24.10
C VAL A 147 2.56 -5.87 -24.20
N ILE A 148 3.37 -6.33 -23.25
CA ILE A 148 3.90 -7.69 -23.13
C ILE A 148 3.30 -8.34 -21.90
N VAL A 149 2.63 -9.47 -22.07
CA VAL A 149 2.14 -10.26 -20.94
C VAL A 149 2.96 -11.53 -20.79
N GLU A 150 3.38 -11.82 -19.55
CA GLU A 150 4.01 -13.07 -19.15
C GLU A 150 2.95 -13.94 -18.47
N VAL A 151 2.55 -15.01 -19.12
CA VAL A 151 1.51 -15.93 -18.61
C VAL A 151 2.10 -16.78 -17.49
N ASN A 152 1.41 -16.82 -16.36
CA ASN A 152 1.72 -17.68 -15.23
C ASN A 152 0.47 -18.48 -14.81
N GLU A 153 0.52 -19.80 -14.94
CA GLU A 153 -0.58 -20.70 -14.58
C GLU A 153 -0.95 -20.67 -13.09
N ASN A 154 -0.01 -20.22 -12.24
CA ASN A 154 -0.25 -20.05 -10.81
C ASN A 154 -0.89 -18.70 -10.44
N MET A 155 -1.04 -17.78 -11.40
CA MET A 155 -1.69 -16.50 -11.14
C MET A 155 -3.18 -16.70 -10.86
N PRO A 156 -3.70 -16.31 -9.68
CA PRO A 156 -5.11 -16.45 -9.38
C PRO A 156 -5.96 -15.57 -10.31
N VAL A 157 -7.13 -16.04 -10.67
CA VAL A 157 -8.14 -15.25 -11.39
C VAL A 157 -8.96 -14.50 -10.35
N CYS A 158 -8.81 -13.20 -10.30
CA CYS A 158 -9.50 -12.33 -9.34
C CYS A 158 -10.62 -11.57 -10.04
N PHE A 159 -11.85 -11.77 -9.58
CA PHE A 159 -13.01 -11.10 -10.16
C PHE A 159 -13.08 -9.63 -9.76
N GLY A 160 -13.56 -8.79 -10.67
CA GLY A 160 -13.73 -7.36 -10.44
C GLY A 160 -14.99 -6.83 -11.10
N GLY A 161 -15.05 -6.93 -12.42
CA GLY A 161 -16.18 -6.54 -13.24
C GLY A 161 -15.96 -5.28 -14.07
N THR A 162 -14.77 -4.65 -13.97
CA THR A 162 -14.43 -3.48 -14.79
C THR A 162 -13.03 -3.57 -15.39
N GLU A 163 -12.00 -3.45 -14.60
CA GLU A 163 -10.60 -3.33 -15.05
C GLU A 163 -9.71 -4.44 -14.46
N GLU A 164 -10.22 -5.64 -14.27
CA GLU A 164 -9.48 -6.78 -13.70
C GLU A 164 -8.61 -7.54 -14.69
N GLY A 165 -8.60 -7.15 -15.96
CA GLY A 165 -7.82 -7.86 -16.99
C GLY A 165 -7.68 -7.08 -18.28
N VAL A 166 -6.94 -7.65 -19.21
CA VAL A 166 -6.68 -7.10 -20.55
C VAL A 166 -7.08 -8.10 -21.62
N HIS A 167 -7.81 -7.64 -22.65
CA HIS A 167 -8.17 -8.48 -23.79
C HIS A 167 -6.98 -8.61 -24.75
N ILE A 168 -6.80 -9.78 -25.36
CA ILE A 168 -5.68 -10.10 -26.26
C ILE A 168 -5.53 -9.13 -27.43
N SER A 169 -6.58 -8.39 -27.83
CA SER A 169 -6.47 -7.35 -28.86
C SER A 169 -5.59 -6.16 -28.46
N HIS A 170 -5.42 -5.93 -27.16
CA HIS A 170 -4.58 -4.88 -26.58
C HIS A 170 -3.21 -5.39 -26.10
N VAL A 171 -2.87 -6.62 -26.38
CA VAL A 171 -1.58 -7.25 -26.08
C VAL A 171 -0.77 -7.39 -27.37
N ASP A 172 0.48 -6.97 -27.38
CA ASP A 172 1.35 -7.09 -28.56
C ASP A 172 2.15 -8.39 -28.58
N MET A 173 2.61 -8.82 -27.39
CA MET A 173 3.41 -10.04 -27.24
C MET A 173 2.98 -10.84 -26.02
N ILE A 174 3.00 -12.15 -26.16
CA ILE A 174 2.70 -13.13 -25.11
C ILE A 174 3.95 -13.97 -24.90
N VAL A 175 4.36 -14.11 -23.63
CA VAL A 175 5.43 -15.01 -23.21
C VAL A 175 4.84 -16.03 -22.26
N GLU A 176 5.02 -17.31 -22.56
CA GLU A 176 4.74 -18.39 -21.61
C GLU A 176 5.98 -18.52 -20.72
N GLY A 177 5.82 -18.18 -19.43
CA GLY A 177 6.92 -18.15 -18.47
C GLY A 177 7.18 -19.50 -17.81
N ASP A 178 8.06 -19.50 -16.81
CA ASP A 178 8.43 -20.69 -16.04
C ASP A 178 7.35 -21.12 -15.01
N ASN A 179 6.21 -20.46 -14.99
CA ASN A 179 5.11 -20.66 -14.04
C ASN A 179 5.57 -20.69 -12.56
N PRO A 180 6.31 -19.67 -12.08
CA PRO A 180 6.73 -19.66 -10.68
C PRO A 180 5.52 -19.61 -9.75
N ALA A 181 5.65 -20.17 -8.56
CA ALA A 181 4.67 -19.94 -7.50
C ALA A 181 4.54 -18.43 -7.24
N ILE A 182 3.33 -17.96 -6.97
CA ILE A 182 3.11 -16.55 -6.63
C ILE A 182 3.88 -16.24 -5.34
N ALA A 183 4.68 -15.18 -5.40
CA ALA A 183 5.52 -14.80 -4.28
C ALA A 183 4.67 -14.43 -3.06
N GLU A 184 5.04 -14.97 -1.92
CA GLU A 184 4.38 -14.67 -0.65
C GLU A 184 5.10 -13.50 0.04
N MET A 185 4.32 -12.61 0.65
CA MET A 185 4.89 -11.71 1.64
C MET A 185 5.34 -12.55 2.82
N GLY A 186 6.60 -12.41 3.21
CA GLY A 186 7.13 -13.09 4.39
C GLY A 186 6.16 -12.97 5.55
N GLY A 187 5.94 -14.07 6.27
CA GLY A 187 4.94 -14.14 7.34
C GLY A 187 5.04 -12.92 8.26
N ALA A 188 3.92 -12.32 8.57
CA ALA A 188 3.89 -11.18 9.47
C ALA A 188 4.56 -11.56 10.79
N ALA A 189 5.43 -10.70 11.29
CA ALA A 189 5.96 -10.85 12.64
C ALA A 189 4.79 -11.04 13.61
N ALA A 190 4.95 -11.93 14.58
CA ALA A 190 3.95 -12.08 15.64
C ALA A 190 3.66 -10.71 16.25
N ALA A 191 2.38 -10.44 16.53
CA ALA A 191 1.98 -9.21 17.18
C ALA A 191 2.70 -9.07 18.53
N SER A 192 3.27 -7.91 18.79
CA SER A 192 3.87 -7.57 20.08
C SER A 192 2.77 -7.21 21.10
N ASP A 193 3.12 -7.20 22.38
CA ASP A 193 2.20 -6.72 23.43
C ASP A 193 1.70 -5.29 23.15
N VAL A 194 2.55 -4.45 22.52
CA VAL A 194 2.18 -3.10 22.11
C VAL A 194 1.15 -3.15 20.98
N ASP A 195 1.34 -3.99 19.98
CA ASP A 195 0.38 -4.16 18.88
C ASP A 195 -0.99 -4.63 19.40
N GLU A 196 -1.00 -5.57 20.35
CA GLU A 196 -2.23 -6.05 20.97
C GLU A 196 -2.94 -4.98 21.81
N ALA A 197 -2.19 -4.16 22.55
CA ALA A 197 -2.76 -3.06 23.31
C ALA A 197 -3.43 -2.02 22.40
N VAL A 198 -2.75 -1.62 21.33
CA VAL A 198 -3.30 -0.71 20.32
C VAL A 198 -4.53 -1.33 19.65
N ALA A 199 -4.47 -2.59 19.27
CA ALA A 199 -5.56 -3.28 18.60
C ALA A 199 -6.83 -3.37 19.48
N LYS A 200 -6.69 -3.58 20.79
CA LYS A 200 -7.82 -3.56 21.73
C LYS A 200 -8.51 -2.20 21.77
N LEU A 201 -7.74 -1.11 21.81
CA LEU A 201 -8.28 0.25 21.81
C LEU A 201 -9.04 0.58 20.51
N ILE A 202 -8.58 0.07 19.38
CA ILE A 202 -9.25 0.23 18.08
C ILE A 202 -10.54 -0.58 18.03
N LEU A 203 -10.51 -1.84 18.50
CA LEU A 203 -11.68 -2.72 18.49
C LEU A 203 -12.89 -2.10 19.19
N GLU A 204 -12.68 -1.36 20.29
CA GLU A 204 -13.73 -0.64 21.03
C GLU A 204 -14.48 0.39 20.18
N GLU A 205 -13.87 0.87 19.09
CA GLU A 205 -14.42 1.91 18.23
C GLU A 205 -15.15 1.38 16.98
N ILE A 206 -15.04 0.07 16.72
CA ILE A 206 -15.61 -0.57 15.53
C ILE A 206 -17.04 -1.05 15.82
N PRO A 207 -18.06 -0.45 15.19
CA PRO A 207 -19.42 -0.94 15.33
C PRO A 207 -19.72 -2.13 14.39
N ASP A 208 -20.80 -2.84 14.65
CA ASP A 208 -21.38 -3.78 13.69
C ASP A 208 -21.69 -3.09 12.35
N GLY A 209 -21.37 -3.78 11.25
CA GLY A 209 -21.58 -3.25 9.92
C GLY A 209 -20.52 -2.23 9.46
N ALA A 210 -19.47 -1.99 10.25
CA ALA A 210 -18.37 -1.13 9.84
C ALA A 210 -17.71 -1.64 8.55
N CYS A 211 -17.29 -0.71 7.68
CA CYS A 211 -16.49 -1.03 6.51
C CYS A 211 -15.00 -0.78 6.82
N LEU A 212 -14.16 -1.76 6.58
CA LEU A 212 -12.78 -1.79 7.07
C LEU A 212 -11.76 -1.56 5.96
N GLN A 213 -10.72 -0.76 6.27
CA GLN A 213 -9.43 -0.73 5.60
C GLN A 213 -8.34 -1.00 6.63
N LEU A 214 -7.47 -1.97 6.36
CA LEU A 214 -6.31 -2.32 7.17
C LEU A 214 -5.02 -2.09 6.38
N GLY A 215 -4.02 -1.54 7.04
CA GLY A 215 -2.65 -1.52 6.55
C GLY A 215 -1.95 -2.88 6.71
N ILE A 216 -0.62 -2.87 6.56
CA ILE A 216 0.26 -4.04 6.73
C ILE A 216 1.06 -3.93 8.03
N GLY A 217 1.50 -5.08 8.57
CA GLY A 217 2.38 -5.17 9.73
C GLY A 217 1.73 -5.81 10.96
N GLY A 218 2.47 -5.82 12.07
CA GLY A 218 2.06 -6.49 13.32
C GLY A 218 0.75 -5.97 13.89
N MET A 219 0.59 -4.65 13.96
CA MET A 219 -0.60 -4.03 14.55
C MET A 219 -1.88 -4.27 13.72
N PRO A 220 -1.94 -4.05 12.39
CA PRO A 220 -3.12 -4.42 11.59
C PRO A 220 -3.48 -5.90 11.68
N ASN A 221 -2.49 -6.78 11.76
CA ASN A 221 -2.72 -8.21 11.97
C ASN A 221 -3.33 -8.50 13.36
N ALA A 222 -2.85 -7.82 14.41
CA ALA A 222 -3.43 -7.91 15.74
C ALA A 222 -4.90 -7.46 15.74
N VAL A 223 -5.21 -6.34 15.06
CA VAL A 223 -6.59 -5.86 14.90
C VAL A 223 -7.44 -6.92 14.20
N GLY A 224 -6.98 -7.48 13.08
CA GLY A 224 -7.67 -8.53 12.34
C GLY A 224 -7.94 -9.77 13.18
N ALA A 225 -6.94 -10.23 13.95
CA ALA A 225 -7.07 -11.38 14.83
C ALA A 225 -8.08 -11.15 15.96
N LEU A 226 -8.15 -9.94 16.53
CA LEU A 226 -9.14 -9.59 17.53
C LEU A 226 -10.55 -9.50 16.95
N ILE A 227 -10.70 -8.88 15.75
CA ILE A 227 -11.99 -8.82 15.04
C ILE A 227 -12.52 -10.22 14.78
N ALA A 228 -11.68 -11.14 14.27
CA ALA A 228 -12.08 -12.51 13.98
C ALA A 228 -12.64 -13.25 15.22
N LYS A 229 -12.14 -12.92 16.42
CA LYS A 229 -12.57 -13.50 17.72
C LYS A 229 -13.69 -12.72 18.40
N SER A 230 -14.03 -11.52 17.92
CA SER A 230 -15.03 -10.64 18.54
C SER A 230 -16.47 -11.07 18.21
N ASP A 231 -17.46 -10.40 18.82
CA ASP A 231 -18.87 -10.57 18.52
C ASP A 231 -19.38 -9.65 17.39
N LEU A 232 -18.46 -8.91 16.72
CA LEU A 232 -18.79 -8.03 15.61
C LEU A 232 -19.46 -8.79 14.45
N LYS A 233 -20.40 -8.12 13.78
CA LYS A 233 -21.23 -8.70 12.72
C LYS A 233 -21.33 -7.78 11.51
N ASP A 234 -21.62 -8.40 10.37
CA ASP A 234 -21.96 -7.72 9.12
C ASP A 234 -20.90 -6.72 8.64
N LEU A 235 -19.63 -6.97 8.92
CA LEU A 235 -18.53 -6.11 8.50
C LEU A 235 -18.43 -6.08 6.98
N GLY A 236 -17.99 -4.96 6.44
CA GLY A 236 -17.63 -4.78 5.04
C GLY A 236 -16.12 -4.63 4.88
N VAL A 237 -15.64 -4.85 3.67
CA VAL A 237 -14.25 -4.57 3.27
C VAL A 237 -14.24 -3.63 2.09
N HIS A 238 -13.47 -2.56 2.20
CA HIS A 238 -13.10 -1.68 1.11
C HIS A 238 -11.71 -1.12 1.44
N THR A 239 -10.68 -1.70 0.82
CA THR A 239 -9.29 -1.51 1.23
C THR A 239 -8.38 -1.32 0.04
N GLU A 240 -7.30 -0.60 0.20
CA GLU A 240 -6.25 -0.53 -0.81
C GLU A 240 -5.64 -1.90 -1.04
N MET A 241 -5.08 -2.46 0.03
CA MET A 241 -4.43 -3.77 0.01
C MET A 241 -5.28 -4.80 0.73
N TYR A 242 -5.57 -5.92 0.07
CA TYR A 242 -6.17 -7.08 0.69
C TYR A 242 -5.07 -7.92 1.35
N VAL A 243 -5.20 -8.18 2.65
CA VAL A 243 -4.20 -8.88 3.48
C VAL A 243 -4.77 -10.13 4.13
N ASP A 244 -3.92 -11.06 4.58
CA ASP A 244 -4.34 -12.32 5.22
C ASP A 244 -5.31 -12.14 6.38
N ALA A 245 -5.23 -11.02 7.11
CA ALA A 245 -6.14 -10.70 8.20
C ALA A 245 -7.61 -10.67 7.75
N PHE A 246 -7.91 -10.19 6.54
CA PHE A 246 -9.27 -10.22 6.01
C PHE A 246 -9.77 -11.63 5.72
N VAL A 247 -8.88 -12.53 5.26
CA VAL A 247 -9.22 -13.94 5.07
C VAL A 247 -9.63 -14.58 6.41
N ASP A 248 -8.90 -14.27 7.49
CA ASP A 248 -9.23 -14.78 8.82
C ASP A 248 -10.56 -14.25 9.35
N ILE A 249 -10.83 -12.96 9.16
CA ILE A 249 -12.11 -12.33 9.53
C ILE A 249 -13.27 -12.92 8.72
N ALA A 250 -13.07 -13.13 7.41
CA ALA A 250 -14.07 -13.73 6.53
C ALA A 250 -14.37 -15.19 6.91
N ASN A 251 -13.33 -16.00 7.15
CA ASN A 251 -13.47 -17.39 7.59
C ASN A 251 -14.16 -17.51 8.96
N ALA A 252 -14.02 -16.48 9.82
CA ALA A 252 -14.77 -16.39 11.07
C ALA A 252 -16.24 -15.97 10.88
N GLY A 253 -16.70 -15.75 9.62
CA GLY A 253 -18.08 -15.39 9.31
C GLY A 253 -18.46 -13.95 9.70
N LYS A 254 -17.47 -13.06 9.87
CA LYS A 254 -17.71 -11.66 10.32
C LYS A 254 -17.96 -10.71 9.15
N ILE A 255 -17.51 -11.05 7.92
CA ILE A 255 -17.65 -10.22 6.74
C ILE A 255 -18.83 -10.72 5.91
N THR A 256 -19.89 -9.90 5.83
CA THR A 256 -21.03 -10.15 4.94
C THR A 256 -21.17 -9.05 3.89
N GLY A 257 -20.64 -7.86 4.15
CA GLY A 257 -20.84 -6.68 3.31
C GLY A 257 -22.30 -6.24 3.20
N ALA A 258 -23.21 -6.82 3.98
CA ALA A 258 -24.65 -6.59 3.85
C ALA A 258 -25.06 -5.14 4.17
N ARG A 259 -24.31 -4.47 5.04
CA ARG A 259 -24.58 -3.08 5.45
C ARG A 259 -23.79 -2.03 4.67
N LYS A 260 -22.98 -2.44 3.68
CA LYS A 260 -22.31 -1.46 2.78
C LYS A 260 -23.36 -0.68 1.98
N ASN A 261 -23.11 0.61 1.78
CA ASN A 261 -23.98 1.48 0.97
C ASN A 261 -23.83 1.22 -0.52
N ILE A 262 -22.60 0.92 -0.95
CA ILE A 262 -22.23 0.52 -2.32
C ILE A 262 -21.51 -0.82 -2.28
N ASP A 263 -21.45 -1.53 -3.40
CA ASP A 263 -20.80 -2.85 -3.53
C ASP A 263 -21.23 -3.85 -2.45
N LYS A 264 -22.54 -3.94 -2.19
CA LYS A 264 -23.09 -4.84 -1.16
C LYS A 264 -22.67 -6.27 -1.40
N GLY A 265 -22.22 -6.94 -0.35
CA GLY A 265 -21.76 -8.33 -0.42
C GLY A 265 -20.40 -8.50 -1.09
N ARG A 266 -19.70 -7.41 -1.42
CA ARG A 266 -18.39 -7.47 -2.06
C ARG A 266 -17.30 -6.93 -1.13
N GLN A 267 -16.16 -7.60 -1.13
CA GLN A 267 -14.91 -7.22 -0.49
C GLN A 267 -14.03 -6.54 -1.54
N VAL A 268 -14.00 -5.20 -1.52
CA VAL A 268 -13.35 -4.39 -2.57
C VAL A 268 -11.90 -4.11 -2.20
N TYR A 269 -10.99 -4.26 -3.18
CA TYR A 269 -9.56 -3.99 -2.98
C TYR A 269 -8.88 -3.58 -4.31
N ALA A 270 -7.80 -2.79 -4.22
CA ALA A 270 -7.00 -2.40 -5.38
C ALA A 270 -5.95 -3.47 -5.73
N PHE A 271 -5.29 -4.03 -4.74
CA PHE A 271 -4.39 -5.16 -4.90
C PHE A 271 -4.37 -6.04 -3.66
N GLY A 272 -3.90 -7.27 -3.82
CA GLY A 272 -3.74 -8.24 -2.73
C GLY A 272 -2.31 -8.76 -2.67
N ALA A 273 -1.75 -8.82 -1.47
CA ALA A 273 -0.47 -9.48 -1.24
C ALA A 273 -0.45 -10.08 0.18
N GLY A 274 -0.02 -11.31 0.28
CA GLY A 274 -0.01 -12.08 1.53
C GLY A 274 0.60 -13.44 1.33
N THR A 275 0.07 -14.43 2.01
CA THR A 275 0.47 -15.83 1.89
C THR A 275 -0.36 -16.56 0.83
N LYS A 276 0.02 -17.81 0.54
CA LYS A 276 -0.77 -18.67 -0.36
C LYS A 276 -2.25 -18.76 0.04
N LYS A 277 -2.55 -18.72 1.35
CA LYS A 277 -3.93 -18.70 1.88
C LYS A 277 -4.75 -17.54 1.28
N LEU A 278 -4.17 -16.36 1.16
CA LEU A 278 -4.81 -15.19 0.56
C LEU A 278 -5.07 -15.41 -0.93
N TYR A 279 -4.08 -15.89 -1.67
CA TYR A 279 -4.24 -16.10 -3.12
C TYR A 279 -5.27 -17.19 -3.44
N ASP A 280 -5.29 -18.27 -2.66
CA ASP A 280 -6.32 -19.31 -2.77
C ASP A 280 -7.72 -18.75 -2.46
N TYR A 281 -7.84 -17.86 -1.46
CA TYR A 281 -9.12 -17.23 -1.10
C TYR A 281 -9.63 -16.28 -2.18
N LEU A 282 -8.75 -15.51 -2.80
CA LEU A 282 -9.13 -14.55 -3.86
C LEU A 282 -9.46 -15.24 -5.19
N ASN A 283 -8.88 -16.43 -5.45
CA ASN A 283 -9.02 -17.11 -6.73
C ASN A 283 -10.47 -17.50 -7.03
N LYS A 284 -11.02 -16.91 -8.06
CA LYS A 284 -12.43 -17.13 -8.53
C LYS A 284 -13.47 -16.95 -7.43
N ASN A 285 -13.19 -16.08 -6.47
CA ASN A 285 -14.11 -15.79 -5.37
C ASN A 285 -15.06 -14.64 -5.75
N PRO A 286 -16.37 -14.91 -5.93
CA PRO A 286 -17.33 -13.87 -6.32
C PRO A 286 -17.64 -12.86 -5.19
N GLU A 287 -17.26 -13.13 -3.95
CA GLU A 287 -17.39 -12.17 -2.85
C GLU A 287 -16.30 -11.10 -2.88
N CYS A 288 -15.20 -11.36 -3.59
CA CYS A 288 -14.08 -10.43 -3.73
C CYS A 288 -14.21 -9.62 -5.01
N MET A 289 -13.81 -8.34 -4.94
CA MET A 289 -13.85 -7.42 -6.08
C MET A 289 -12.51 -6.71 -6.21
N SER A 290 -11.69 -7.20 -7.14
CA SER A 290 -10.46 -6.51 -7.58
C SER A 290 -10.88 -5.31 -8.43
N ALA A 291 -10.51 -4.10 -8.02
CA ALA A 291 -10.98 -2.87 -8.64
C ALA A 291 -9.82 -1.89 -8.90
N PRO A 292 -9.96 -0.95 -9.86
CA PRO A 292 -8.93 0.05 -10.09
C PRO A 292 -8.74 0.95 -8.87
N VAL A 293 -7.50 1.42 -8.69
CA VAL A 293 -7.13 2.16 -7.48
C VAL A 293 -7.76 3.54 -7.39
N ASP A 294 -8.11 4.16 -8.50
CA ASP A 294 -8.87 5.41 -8.56
C ASP A 294 -10.37 5.24 -8.20
N TYR A 295 -10.83 3.99 -8.04
CA TYR A 295 -12.11 3.66 -7.44
C TYR A 295 -11.96 3.32 -5.95
N THR A 296 -11.05 2.40 -5.61
CA THR A 296 -10.90 1.95 -4.21
C THR A 296 -10.41 3.06 -3.29
N ASN A 297 -9.49 3.90 -3.76
CA ASN A 297 -8.88 4.99 -3.01
C ASN A 297 -9.54 6.35 -3.26
N ASP A 298 -10.60 6.43 -4.06
CA ASP A 298 -11.33 7.68 -4.24
C ASP A 298 -12.01 8.10 -2.94
N VAL A 299 -11.66 9.30 -2.47
CA VAL A 299 -12.22 9.87 -1.23
C VAL A 299 -13.75 9.92 -1.26
N ARG A 300 -14.37 10.12 -2.42
CA ARG A 300 -15.83 10.14 -2.59
C ARG A 300 -16.41 8.74 -2.43
N THR A 301 -15.77 7.73 -3.00
CA THR A 301 -16.16 6.32 -2.88
C THR A 301 -16.05 5.87 -1.43
N ILE A 302 -14.92 6.15 -0.77
CA ILE A 302 -14.71 5.81 0.64
C ILE A 302 -15.74 6.50 1.53
N SER A 303 -16.00 7.79 1.31
CA SER A 303 -16.95 8.58 2.11
C SER A 303 -18.41 8.17 1.92
N ALA A 304 -18.73 7.49 0.83
CA ALA A 304 -20.07 6.95 0.59
C ALA A 304 -20.39 5.70 1.41
N LEU A 305 -19.40 5.10 2.07
CA LEU A 305 -19.54 3.92 2.92
C LEU A 305 -19.69 4.37 4.38
N ASP A 306 -20.86 4.16 4.98
CA ASP A 306 -21.10 4.50 6.39
C ASP A 306 -20.22 3.67 7.33
N ASN A 307 -19.84 4.26 8.48
CA ASN A 307 -18.98 3.65 9.50
C ASN A 307 -17.66 3.13 8.93
N PHE A 308 -17.02 3.89 8.07
CA PHE A 308 -15.73 3.50 7.49
C PHE A 308 -14.61 3.62 8.51
N MET A 309 -13.88 2.54 8.75
CA MET A 309 -12.76 2.46 9.69
C MET A 309 -11.47 2.29 8.93
N SER A 310 -10.67 3.36 8.88
CA SER A 310 -9.34 3.37 8.27
C SER A 310 -8.27 3.22 9.34
N ILE A 311 -7.40 2.20 9.22
CA ILE A 311 -6.40 1.86 10.24
C ILE A 311 -5.03 1.80 9.57
N ASN A 312 -4.18 2.78 9.90
CA ASN A 312 -2.86 2.97 9.29
C ASN A 312 -1.78 3.22 10.34
N ASN A 313 -0.54 2.87 9.99
CA ASN A 313 0.63 3.06 10.84
C ASN A 313 1.38 4.35 10.51
N ALA A 314 2.03 4.93 11.51
CA ALA A 314 2.99 6.01 11.36
C ALA A 314 4.40 5.60 11.83
N VAL A 315 5.40 6.29 11.31
CA VAL A 315 6.79 6.20 11.78
C VAL A 315 6.97 7.07 13.02
N ASP A 316 6.57 8.32 12.93
CA ASP A 316 6.58 9.30 14.03
C ASP A 316 5.53 10.40 13.77
N LEU A 317 5.27 11.20 14.80
CA LEU A 317 4.42 12.38 14.70
C LEU A 317 4.87 13.46 15.69
N ASP A 318 4.54 14.73 15.39
CA ASP A 318 4.91 15.86 16.24
C ASP A 318 3.75 16.40 17.08
N LEU A 319 4.07 17.33 17.98
CA LEU A 319 3.08 17.95 18.89
C LEU A 319 2.08 18.87 18.16
N PHE A 320 2.34 19.24 16.90
CA PHE A 320 1.37 19.91 16.05
C PHE A 320 0.36 18.94 15.42
N GLY A 321 0.64 17.63 15.47
CA GLY A 321 -0.18 16.57 14.87
C GLY A 321 0.15 16.34 13.39
N GLN A 322 1.35 16.69 12.94
CA GLN A 322 1.88 16.27 11.64
C GLN A 322 2.35 14.82 11.74
N VAL A 323 1.94 13.98 10.80
CA VAL A 323 2.24 12.55 10.76
C VAL A 323 3.20 12.24 9.62
N ASN A 324 4.27 11.54 9.95
CA ASN A 324 5.22 10.97 9.01
C ASN A 324 5.05 9.45 8.98
N ALA A 325 4.76 8.90 7.80
CA ALA A 325 4.70 7.46 7.53
C ALA A 325 5.71 7.03 6.47
N GLU A 326 6.53 7.94 5.92
CA GLU A 326 7.33 7.72 4.73
C GLU A 326 8.84 7.72 4.96
N SER A 327 9.32 8.37 6.03
CA SER A 327 10.76 8.60 6.19
C SER A 327 11.24 8.48 7.65
N ALA A 328 12.54 8.35 7.83
CA ALA A 328 13.24 8.59 9.10
C ALA A 328 14.26 9.69 8.84
N GLY A 329 13.91 10.95 9.19
CA GLY A 329 14.61 12.12 8.71
C GLY A 329 14.66 12.12 7.17
N ILE A 330 15.84 12.30 6.60
CA ILE A 330 16.07 12.27 5.15
C ILE A 330 16.07 10.86 4.54
N LYS A 331 16.05 9.81 5.38
CA LYS A 331 16.10 8.43 4.88
C LYS A 331 14.70 7.95 4.52
N HIS A 332 14.50 7.62 3.26
CA HIS A 332 13.24 7.07 2.77
C HIS A 332 12.95 5.69 3.35
N ILE A 333 11.70 5.42 3.74
CA ILE A 333 11.24 4.14 4.31
C ILE A 333 10.17 3.49 3.45
N SER A 334 9.16 4.26 3.01
CA SER A 334 8.02 3.74 2.25
C SER A 334 7.59 4.72 1.16
N GLY A 335 6.33 4.95 0.97
CA GLY A 335 5.76 5.95 0.07
C GLY A 335 4.42 6.43 0.62
N ALA A 336 3.85 7.43 -0.03
CA ALA A 336 2.55 7.99 0.36
C ALA A 336 1.44 6.91 0.33
N GLY A 337 1.48 6.03 -0.69
CA GLY A 337 0.40 5.06 -0.89
C GLY A 337 -0.96 5.76 -0.92
N GLY A 338 -1.97 5.11 -0.37
CA GLY A 338 -3.31 5.69 -0.21
C GLY A 338 -3.64 6.15 1.20
N GLN A 339 -2.65 6.27 2.12
CA GLN A 339 -2.94 6.62 3.52
C GLN A 339 -3.77 7.90 3.62
N LEU A 340 -3.37 8.98 2.94
CA LEU A 340 -4.10 10.25 2.95
C LEU A 340 -5.51 10.11 2.34
N ASP A 341 -5.68 9.31 1.29
CA ASP A 341 -6.99 9.06 0.67
C ASP A 341 -7.96 8.45 1.69
N PHE A 342 -7.52 7.43 2.43
CA PHE A 342 -8.33 6.76 3.45
C PHE A 342 -8.54 7.62 4.70
N VAL A 343 -7.54 8.39 5.12
CA VAL A 343 -7.70 9.36 6.23
C VAL A 343 -8.81 10.37 5.92
N LEU A 344 -8.80 10.94 4.72
CA LEU A 344 -9.80 11.91 4.28
C LEU A 344 -11.18 11.24 4.11
N GLY A 345 -11.24 10.13 3.38
CA GLY A 345 -12.50 9.44 3.08
C GLY A 345 -13.19 8.91 4.34
N ALA A 346 -12.44 8.32 5.26
CA ALA A 346 -12.98 7.81 6.53
C ALA A 346 -13.55 8.93 7.40
N TYR A 347 -12.90 10.10 7.46
CA TYR A 347 -13.44 11.22 8.22
C TYR A 347 -14.73 11.80 7.62
N LEU A 348 -14.83 11.80 6.28
CA LEU A 348 -16.03 12.27 5.57
C LEU A 348 -17.17 11.24 5.57
N SER A 349 -16.89 9.98 5.83
CA SER A 349 -17.87 8.92 5.98
C SER A 349 -18.76 9.18 7.19
N LYS A 350 -20.06 8.95 7.05
CA LYS A 350 -21.00 9.06 8.18
C LYS A 350 -20.70 8.00 9.24
N GLY A 351 -20.33 8.44 10.43
CA GLY A 351 -19.88 7.56 11.52
C GLY A 351 -18.48 6.98 11.33
N GLY A 352 -17.79 7.36 10.26
CA GLY A 352 -16.47 6.87 9.95
C GLY A 352 -15.37 7.44 10.85
N LYS A 353 -14.27 6.71 10.97
CA LYS A 353 -13.11 7.08 11.79
C LYS A 353 -11.82 6.68 11.10
N SER A 354 -10.83 7.56 11.18
CA SER A 354 -9.46 7.28 10.73
C SER A 354 -8.55 7.18 11.95
N PHE A 355 -7.82 6.07 12.06
CA PHE A 355 -6.87 5.80 13.14
C PHE A 355 -5.45 5.82 12.58
N ILE A 356 -4.63 6.70 13.12
CA ILE A 356 -3.18 6.68 12.94
C ILE A 356 -2.59 6.02 14.18
N CYS A 357 -1.88 4.93 13.97
CA CYS A 357 -1.37 4.07 15.02
C CYS A 357 0.15 4.09 15.03
N CYS A 358 0.75 4.13 16.19
CA CYS A 358 2.16 3.89 16.35
C CYS A 358 2.46 3.35 17.75
N SER A 359 3.52 2.53 17.89
CA SER A 359 4.11 2.33 19.21
C SER A 359 4.67 3.67 19.70
N SER A 360 4.47 4.00 20.95
CA SER A 360 4.94 5.29 21.51
C SER A 360 6.45 5.45 21.44
N THR A 361 7.20 4.34 21.36
CA THR A 361 8.65 4.31 21.37
C THR A 361 9.23 3.30 20.39
N PHE A 362 10.53 3.41 20.13
CA PHE A 362 11.32 2.38 19.47
C PHE A 362 12.69 2.24 20.11
N LYS A 363 13.34 1.09 19.96
CA LYS A 363 14.71 0.87 20.41
C LYS A 363 15.70 1.05 19.26
N LYS A 364 16.71 1.86 19.48
CA LYS A 364 17.89 1.92 18.60
C LYS A 364 18.72 0.63 18.67
N LYS A 365 19.67 0.50 17.74
CA LYS A 365 20.59 -0.65 17.71
C LYS A 365 21.46 -0.76 18.96
N ASP A 366 21.74 0.35 19.62
CA ASP A 366 22.51 0.43 20.88
C ASP A 366 21.64 0.15 22.12
N GLY A 367 20.35 -0.13 21.95
CA GLY A 367 19.39 -0.38 23.03
C GLY A 367 18.71 0.87 23.58
N THR A 368 19.10 2.08 23.16
CA THR A 368 18.49 3.34 23.61
C THR A 368 17.02 3.39 23.20
N LEU A 369 16.15 3.72 24.15
CA LEU A 369 14.73 3.95 23.91
C LEU A 369 14.49 5.38 23.43
N GLU A 370 13.79 5.55 22.32
CA GLU A 370 13.39 6.86 21.78
C GLU A 370 11.89 6.95 21.57
N SER A 371 11.37 8.18 21.73
CA SER A 371 9.97 8.48 21.49
C SER A 371 9.67 8.60 20.00
N ARG A 372 8.53 8.05 19.55
CA ARG A 372 7.96 8.32 18.23
C ARG A 372 7.06 9.56 18.21
N ILE A 373 6.67 10.02 19.40
CA ILE A 373 6.03 11.32 19.57
C ILE A 373 7.13 12.33 19.86
N VAL A 374 7.32 13.28 18.95
CA VAL A 374 8.44 14.23 18.98
C VAL A 374 7.94 15.68 19.07
N PRO A 375 8.74 16.63 19.61
CA PRO A 375 8.31 18.04 19.66
C PRO A 375 8.01 18.60 18.27
N THR A 376 8.91 18.39 17.33
CA THR A 376 8.80 18.69 15.89
C THR A 376 9.41 17.54 15.11
N LEU A 377 8.88 17.24 13.94
CA LEU A 377 9.48 16.24 13.05
C LEU A 377 10.96 16.59 12.78
N ALA A 378 11.80 15.57 12.66
CA ALA A 378 13.21 15.77 12.34
C ALA A 378 13.35 16.48 10.99
N GLN A 379 14.41 17.28 10.85
CA GLN A 379 14.69 17.96 9.59
C GLN A 379 14.79 16.96 8.44
N GLY A 380 14.03 17.20 7.35
CA GLY A 380 13.95 16.34 6.19
C GLY A 380 12.92 15.20 6.29
N SER A 381 12.22 15.05 7.42
CA SER A 381 11.09 14.13 7.52
C SER A 381 9.94 14.59 6.62
N ILE A 382 9.25 13.61 6.06
CA ILE A 382 8.10 13.83 5.16
C ILE A 382 6.82 13.90 5.98
N VAL A 383 5.96 14.87 5.69
CA VAL A 383 4.61 14.95 6.26
C VAL A 383 3.67 14.19 5.33
N THR A 384 3.31 12.97 5.70
CA THR A 384 2.36 12.14 4.97
C THR A 384 0.93 12.64 5.16
N ASP A 385 0.55 12.90 6.42
CA ASP A 385 -0.76 13.46 6.75
C ASP A 385 -0.58 14.77 7.49
N THR A 386 -1.22 15.81 6.98
CA THR A 386 -1.13 17.14 7.61
C THR A 386 -1.92 17.19 8.92
N ARG A 387 -1.53 18.09 9.80
CA ARG A 387 -2.19 18.30 11.11
C ARG A 387 -3.70 18.64 11.04
N ALA A 388 -4.18 19.06 9.88
CA ALA A 388 -5.60 19.35 9.67
C ALA A 388 -6.42 18.08 9.35
N ASN A 389 -5.79 17.03 8.85
CA ASN A 389 -6.45 15.82 8.38
C ASN A 389 -6.56 14.73 9.43
N ILE A 390 -5.65 14.69 10.41
CA ILE A 390 -5.63 13.65 11.45
C ILE A 390 -6.91 13.64 12.26
N HIS A 391 -7.46 12.42 12.46
CA HIS A 391 -8.64 12.19 13.27
C HIS A 391 -8.29 11.58 14.64
N TYR A 392 -7.98 10.27 14.69
CA TYR A 392 -7.55 9.60 15.91
C TYR A 392 -6.05 9.27 15.87
N LEU A 393 -5.37 9.50 16.99
CA LEU A 393 -4.05 8.94 17.29
C LEU A 393 -4.22 7.84 18.31
N VAL A 394 -3.59 6.67 18.09
CA VAL A 394 -3.63 5.53 18.99
C VAL A 394 -2.22 5.04 19.27
N THR A 395 -1.87 4.91 20.54
CA THR A 395 -0.66 4.25 21.04
C THR A 395 -1.06 3.20 22.09
N GLU A 396 -0.12 2.44 22.61
CA GLU A 396 -0.36 1.51 23.71
C GLU A 396 -0.81 2.18 25.02
N TYR A 397 -0.67 3.52 25.11
CA TYR A 397 -1.08 4.32 26.28
C TYR A 397 -2.48 4.94 26.14
N GLY A 398 -3.15 4.77 25.01
CA GLY A 398 -4.49 5.26 24.81
C GLY A 398 -4.79 5.74 23.39
N LYS A 399 -5.98 6.28 23.24
CA LYS A 399 -6.48 6.87 21.97
C LYS A 399 -7.01 8.28 22.23
N VAL A 400 -6.74 9.19 21.29
CA VAL A 400 -7.20 10.59 21.36
C VAL A 400 -7.75 11.05 20.03
N ASN A 401 -8.86 11.77 20.06
CA ASN A 401 -9.41 12.44 18.89
C ASN A 401 -8.76 13.83 18.78
N LEU A 402 -8.06 14.07 17.67
CA LEU A 402 -7.30 15.30 17.42
C LEU A 402 -8.06 16.31 16.54
N LYS A 403 -9.24 15.94 16.05
CA LYS A 403 -9.98 16.77 15.11
C LYS A 403 -10.60 18.00 15.78
N GLY A 404 -10.36 19.17 15.21
CA GLY A 404 -10.92 20.41 15.71
C GLY A 404 -10.28 20.98 16.98
N LEU A 405 -9.23 20.32 17.51
CA LEU A 405 -8.50 20.81 18.69
C LEU A 405 -7.61 22.01 18.32
N SER A 406 -7.55 22.98 19.21
CA SER A 406 -6.54 24.07 19.13
C SER A 406 -5.14 23.49 19.37
N THR A 407 -4.10 24.28 19.06
CA THR A 407 -2.70 23.79 19.16
C THR A 407 -2.34 23.30 20.57
N TRP A 408 -2.78 24.01 21.63
CA TRP A 408 -2.51 23.58 23.00
C TRP A 408 -3.29 22.31 23.40
N GLN A 409 -4.56 22.20 22.97
CA GLN A 409 -5.38 21.01 23.23
C GLN A 409 -4.80 19.79 22.49
N LYS A 410 -4.32 19.99 21.26
CA LYS A 410 -3.69 18.95 20.46
C LYS A 410 -2.39 18.46 21.12
N ALA A 411 -1.51 19.39 21.54
CA ALA A 411 -0.29 19.04 22.25
C ALA A 411 -0.58 18.26 23.55
N GLU A 412 -1.54 18.71 24.36
CA GLU A 412 -1.95 18.03 25.59
C GLU A 412 -2.48 16.62 25.30
N ALA A 413 -3.35 16.48 24.31
CA ALA A 413 -3.91 15.18 23.92
C ALA A 413 -2.82 14.22 23.43
N ILE A 414 -1.92 14.67 22.55
CA ILE A 414 -0.81 13.86 22.02
C ILE A 414 0.13 13.43 23.14
N ILE A 415 0.51 14.34 24.04
CA ILE A 415 1.38 14.04 25.18
C ILE A 415 0.74 13.03 26.13
N SER A 416 -0.59 13.06 26.30
CA SER A 416 -1.31 12.12 27.18
C SER A 416 -1.15 10.65 26.76
N VAL A 417 -0.96 10.38 25.47
CA VAL A 417 -0.74 9.04 24.90
C VAL A 417 0.73 8.75 24.56
N ALA A 418 1.64 9.66 24.88
CA ALA A 418 3.07 9.42 24.79
C ALA A 418 3.56 8.48 25.89
N HIS A 419 4.71 7.85 25.69
CA HIS A 419 5.37 7.04 26.72
C HIS A 419 5.66 7.92 27.95
N PRO A 420 5.32 7.48 29.18
CA PRO A 420 5.43 8.30 30.40
C PRO A 420 6.81 8.93 30.60
N GLN A 421 7.88 8.21 30.29
CA GLN A 421 9.27 8.68 30.43
C GLN A 421 9.56 9.97 29.64
N PHE A 422 8.84 10.25 28.56
CA PHE A 422 9.11 11.39 27.68
C PHE A 422 8.14 12.57 27.88
N ARG A 423 7.07 12.40 28.69
CA ARG A 423 6.01 13.42 28.82
C ARG A 423 6.52 14.75 29.36
N ASP A 424 7.34 14.76 30.38
CA ASP A 424 7.87 16.00 30.97
C ASP A 424 8.74 16.75 29.98
N GLN A 425 9.58 16.03 29.22
CA GLN A 425 10.38 16.62 28.16
C GLN A 425 9.49 17.21 27.05
N LEU A 426 8.45 16.51 26.63
CA LEU A 426 7.52 16.99 25.60
C LEU A 426 6.74 18.22 26.07
N ILE A 427 6.36 18.29 27.34
CA ILE A 427 5.72 19.47 27.95
C ILE A 427 6.69 20.66 27.92
N ALA A 428 7.93 20.48 28.33
CA ALA A 428 8.93 21.55 28.31
C ALA A 428 9.18 22.08 26.89
N GLU A 429 9.21 21.22 25.88
CA GLU A 429 9.32 21.65 24.48
C GLU A 429 8.04 22.35 23.98
N ALA A 430 6.85 21.86 24.35
CA ALA A 430 5.58 22.51 24.03
C ALA A 430 5.49 23.92 24.66
N GLU A 431 6.01 24.13 25.87
CA GLU A 431 6.13 25.46 26.50
C GLU A 431 7.03 26.41 25.70
N LYS A 432 8.21 25.95 25.26
CA LYS A 432 9.12 26.74 24.41
C LYS A 432 8.48 27.13 23.08
N MET A 433 7.66 26.24 22.51
CA MET A 433 6.96 26.48 21.25
C MET A 433 5.67 27.31 21.41
N HIS A 434 5.32 27.70 22.62
CA HIS A 434 4.08 28.42 22.96
C HIS A 434 2.79 27.68 22.55
N ILE A 435 2.84 26.35 22.54
CA ILE A 435 1.67 25.48 22.32
C ILE A 435 1.25 24.68 23.56
N TRP A 436 1.82 25.01 24.72
CA TRP A 436 1.36 24.52 26.02
C TRP A 436 0.62 25.62 26.74
N ARG A 437 -0.57 25.28 27.27
CA ARG A 437 -1.44 26.28 27.92
C ARG A 437 -0.82 26.76 29.23
N ALA A 438 -0.52 28.06 29.33
CA ALA A 438 -0.01 28.68 30.54
C ALA A 438 -1.13 29.16 31.48
N SER A 439 -2.27 29.65 30.90
CA SER A 439 -3.43 30.11 31.66
C SER A 439 -4.23 28.94 32.22
N ASN A 440 -4.80 29.10 33.41
CA ASN A 440 -5.65 28.10 34.07
C ASN A 440 -5.00 26.69 34.23
N LYS A 441 -3.68 26.62 34.27
CA LYS A 441 -2.99 25.39 34.73
C LYS A 441 -3.37 25.12 36.17
N ARG A 442 -3.79 23.88 36.45
CA ARG A 442 -4.05 23.39 37.80
C ARG A 442 -2.84 22.66 38.35
#